data_41fd600a3ab1b4b2b21a0d69507719ff
#
_entry.id   41fd600a3ab1b4b2b21a0d69507719ff
#
_cell.length_a   1.000
_cell.length_b   1.000
_cell.length_c   1.000
_cell.angle_alpha   90.00
_cell.angle_beta   90.00
_cell.angle_gamma   90.00
#
_symmetry.space_group_name_H-M   'P 1'
#
loop_
_entity.id
_entity.type
_entity.pdbx_description
1 polymer ?
#
loop_
_entity_poly.entity_id
_entity_poly.type
_entity_poly.pdbx_seq_one_letter_code
_entity_poly.pdbx_strand_id
1 'polypeptide(L)'
;EEVLPRVIRSLSKGYRQRVGIAQALLGSPQLIILDEPTVGLDPAQVIEIRNLIRELGKAHTVILSSHILSEVQAVCQQVLILSKGRLVAVGSPEELGETLNPGSRLRATAQGETDTVLAAVRSVPGICRVELESAADGQVTFTAESKDAADRRAAVSRALTEAGCTVLALAAENRSLEEVFLALTEKTPEQEAPAEGEGK
;
A
#
# COMPACT_ATOMS: atom_id res chain seq x y z
N GLU A 1 -33.51 0.13 11.43
CA GLU A 1 -34.62 0.19 12.41
C GLU A 1 -34.67 -1.05 13.34
N GLU A 2 -34.39 -2.27 12.88
CA GLU A 2 -34.45 -3.50 13.68
C GLU A 2 -33.51 -3.54 14.90
N VAL A 3 -32.45 -2.77 14.94
CA VAL A 3 -31.44 -2.78 16.02
C VAL A 3 -31.62 -1.64 17.03
N LEU A 4 -32.48 -0.66 16.73
CA LEU A 4 -32.67 0.53 17.57
C LEU A 4 -33.08 0.22 19.02
N PRO A 5 -33.92 -0.78 19.34
CA PRO A 5 -34.27 -1.09 20.71
C PRO A 5 -33.21 -1.89 21.48
N ARG A 6 -32.11 -2.29 20.83
CA ARG A 6 -31.08 -3.11 21.46
C ARG A 6 -30.07 -2.26 22.21
N VAL A 7 -29.60 -2.75 23.33
CA VAL A 7 -28.48 -2.10 24.05
C VAL A 7 -27.20 -2.24 23.24
N ILE A 8 -26.37 -1.20 23.21
CA ILE A 8 -25.13 -1.13 22.37
C ILE A 8 -24.23 -2.34 22.58
N ARG A 9 -24.09 -2.84 23.82
CA ARG A 9 -23.25 -4.01 24.14
C ARG A 9 -23.69 -5.31 23.44
N SER A 10 -24.97 -5.41 23.04
CA SER A 10 -25.50 -6.59 22.35
C SER A 10 -25.44 -6.49 20.83
N LEU A 11 -24.94 -5.37 20.30
CA LEU A 11 -24.75 -5.18 18.87
C LEU A 11 -23.51 -5.91 18.37
N SER A 12 -23.51 -6.28 17.08
CA SER A 12 -22.29 -6.76 16.42
C SER A 12 -21.18 -5.71 16.47
N LYS A 13 -19.94 -6.12 16.26
CA LYS A 13 -18.78 -5.21 16.26
C LYS A 13 -18.96 -4.09 15.22
N GLY A 14 -19.43 -4.42 14.01
CA GLY A 14 -19.69 -3.43 12.96
C GLY A 14 -20.76 -2.42 13.32
N TYR A 15 -21.84 -2.84 13.98
CA TYR A 15 -22.84 -1.89 14.47
C TYR A 15 -22.29 -1.00 15.58
N ARG A 16 -21.50 -1.53 16.52
CA ARG A 16 -20.85 -0.71 17.56
C ARG A 16 -19.91 0.32 16.96
N GLN A 17 -19.13 -0.07 15.93
CA GLN A 17 -18.25 0.85 15.22
C GLN A 17 -19.03 2.01 14.59
N ARG A 18 -20.14 1.71 13.91
CA ARG A 18 -21.01 2.75 13.33
C ARG A 18 -21.64 3.67 14.39
N VAL A 19 -22.02 3.13 15.54
CA VAL A 19 -22.52 3.94 16.67
C VAL A 19 -21.41 4.88 17.18
N GLY A 20 -20.16 4.40 17.30
CA GLY A 20 -19.01 5.22 17.68
C GLY A 20 -18.75 6.36 16.69
N ILE A 21 -18.76 6.05 15.38
CA ILE A 21 -18.61 7.09 14.33
C ILE A 21 -19.78 8.08 14.40
N ALA A 22 -21.03 7.63 14.54
CA ALA A 22 -22.18 8.49 14.67
C ALA A 22 -22.08 9.41 15.91
N GLN A 23 -21.56 8.89 17.02
CA GLN A 23 -21.31 9.68 18.24
C GLN A 23 -20.22 10.74 17.98
N ALA A 24 -19.15 10.41 17.27
CA ALA A 24 -18.08 11.35 16.92
C ALA A 24 -18.58 12.50 16.01
N LEU A 25 -19.67 12.29 15.27
CA LEU A 25 -20.27 13.28 14.38
C LEU A 25 -21.23 14.26 15.10
N LEU A 26 -21.57 14.01 16.36
CA LEU A 26 -22.44 14.91 17.12
C LEU A 26 -21.81 16.31 17.23
N GLY A 27 -22.56 17.34 16.87
CA GLY A 27 -22.09 18.71 16.86
C GLY A 27 -21.31 19.13 15.61
N SER A 28 -21.27 18.29 14.57
CA SER A 28 -20.61 18.56 13.28
C SER A 28 -19.16 19.09 13.44
N PRO A 29 -18.25 18.29 14.07
CA PRO A 29 -16.89 18.73 14.33
C PRO A 29 -16.11 18.93 13.01
N GLN A 30 -15.18 19.88 12.99
CA GLN A 30 -14.30 20.07 11.82
C GLN A 30 -13.29 18.95 11.66
N LEU A 31 -12.88 18.31 12.77
CA LEU A 31 -11.90 17.22 12.83
C LEU A 31 -12.52 15.98 13.48
N ILE A 32 -12.37 14.84 12.83
CA ILE A 32 -12.78 13.53 13.34
C ILE A 32 -11.53 12.66 13.42
N ILE A 33 -11.33 11.97 14.54
CA ILE A 33 -10.23 11.03 14.74
C ILE A 33 -10.82 9.63 14.91
N LEU A 34 -10.38 8.71 14.08
CA LEU A 34 -10.83 7.32 14.08
C LEU A 34 -9.63 6.40 14.34
N ASP A 35 -9.64 5.71 15.45
CA ASP A 35 -8.61 4.75 15.81
C ASP A 35 -9.03 3.35 15.38
N GLU A 36 -8.23 2.74 14.46
CA GLU A 36 -8.44 1.41 13.91
C GLU A 36 -9.90 1.11 13.49
N PRO A 37 -10.53 1.93 12.61
CA PRO A 37 -11.98 1.89 12.38
C PRO A 37 -12.49 0.61 11.74
N THR A 38 -11.63 -0.23 11.17
CA THR A 38 -11.97 -1.44 10.41
C THR A 38 -11.59 -2.74 11.12
N VAL A 39 -10.83 -2.65 12.22
CA VAL A 39 -10.31 -3.83 12.92
C VAL A 39 -11.41 -4.78 13.39
N GLY A 40 -11.30 -6.05 12.95
CA GLY A 40 -12.20 -7.15 13.33
C GLY A 40 -13.60 -7.04 12.74
N LEU A 41 -13.74 -6.33 11.64
CA LEU A 41 -14.91 -6.34 10.77
C LEU A 41 -14.74 -7.40 9.68
N ASP A 42 -15.86 -7.90 9.17
CA ASP A 42 -15.84 -8.73 7.96
C ASP A 42 -15.58 -7.87 6.70
N PRO A 43 -15.18 -8.49 5.57
CA PRO A 43 -14.82 -7.74 4.36
C PRO A 43 -15.94 -6.83 3.82
N ALA A 44 -17.21 -7.23 3.95
CA ALA A 44 -18.34 -6.42 3.49
C ALA A 44 -18.48 -5.16 4.37
N GLN A 45 -18.37 -5.31 5.68
CA GLN A 45 -18.40 -4.20 6.63
C GLN A 45 -17.21 -3.24 6.46
N VAL A 46 -16.00 -3.77 6.15
CA VAL A 46 -14.83 -2.95 5.84
C VAL A 46 -15.13 -2.03 4.66
N ILE A 47 -15.71 -2.55 3.57
CA ILE A 47 -16.07 -1.75 2.39
C ILE A 47 -17.06 -0.62 2.78
N GLU A 48 -18.05 -0.94 3.60
CA GLU A 48 -19.04 0.04 4.04
C GLU A 48 -18.43 1.14 4.91
N ILE A 49 -17.54 0.79 5.84
CA ILE A 49 -16.84 1.78 6.68
C ILE A 49 -15.89 2.65 5.83
N ARG A 50 -15.17 2.08 4.87
CA ARG A 50 -14.35 2.85 3.92
C ARG A 50 -15.17 3.87 3.14
N ASN A 51 -16.31 3.46 2.62
CA ASN A 51 -17.20 4.37 1.91
C ASN A 51 -17.72 5.49 2.82
N LEU A 52 -18.09 5.15 4.07
CA LEU A 52 -18.50 6.14 5.05
C LEU A 52 -17.38 7.15 5.35
N ILE A 53 -16.14 6.69 5.56
CA ILE A 53 -14.99 7.58 5.80
C ILE A 53 -14.75 8.52 4.61
N ARG A 54 -14.84 8.02 3.37
CA ARG A 54 -14.71 8.87 2.16
C ARG A 54 -15.81 9.94 2.11
N GLU A 55 -17.04 9.60 2.43
CA GLU A 55 -18.13 10.58 2.48
C GLU A 55 -17.90 11.63 3.59
N LEU A 56 -17.46 11.21 4.77
CA LEU A 56 -17.11 12.12 5.85
C LEU A 56 -15.97 13.08 5.46
N GLY A 57 -14.99 12.59 4.72
CA GLY A 57 -13.85 13.38 4.24
C GLY A 57 -14.23 14.52 3.28
N LYS A 58 -15.46 14.52 2.73
CA LYS A 58 -15.96 15.64 1.89
C LYS A 58 -16.33 16.89 2.71
N ALA A 59 -16.72 16.71 3.97
CA ALA A 59 -17.22 17.78 4.83
C ALA A 59 -16.35 18.00 6.10
N HIS A 60 -15.52 17.03 6.44
CA HIS A 60 -14.72 17.04 7.67
C HIS A 60 -13.26 16.69 7.35
N THR A 61 -12.32 17.15 8.17
CA THR A 61 -10.98 16.58 8.22
C THR A 61 -11.05 15.27 8.99
N VAL A 62 -10.65 14.16 8.38
CA VAL A 62 -10.64 12.85 9.03
C VAL A 62 -9.20 12.37 9.19
N ILE A 63 -8.79 12.10 10.43
CA ILE A 63 -7.54 11.41 10.75
C ILE A 63 -7.91 10.00 11.17
N LEU A 64 -7.29 9.00 10.55
CA LEU A 64 -7.47 7.61 10.95
C LEU A 64 -6.12 6.94 11.22
N SER A 65 -6.08 6.07 12.21
CA SER A 65 -4.99 5.13 12.40
C SER A 65 -5.35 3.79 11.77
N SER A 66 -4.40 3.10 11.18
CA SER A 66 -4.54 1.70 10.76
C SER A 66 -3.17 1.05 10.62
N HIS A 67 -3.10 -0.25 10.91
CA HIS A 67 -1.96 -1.09 10.59
C HIS A 67 -2.16 -1.86 9.26
N ILE A 68 -3.32 -1.73 8.62
CA ILE A 68 -3.65 -2.36 7.33
C ILE A 68 -3.40 -1.33 6.22
N LEU A 69 -2.21 -1.36 5.64
CA LEU A 69 -1.73 -0.34 4.70
C LEU A 69 -2.54 -0.29 3.40
N SER A 70 -3.07 -1.42 2.93
CA SER A 70 -3.99 -1.46 1.78
C SER A 70 -5.32 -0.72 2.04
N GLU A 71 -5.76 -0.64 3.29
CA GLU A 71 -6.94 0.16 3.66
C GLU A 71 -6.62 1.65 3.67
N VAL A 72 -5.45 2.01 4.21
CA VAL A 72 -4.94 3.39 4.20
C VAL A 72 -4.83 3.88 2.76
N GLN A 73 -4.20 3.10 1.88
CA GLN A 73 -4.03 3.42 0.46
C GLN A 73 -5.39 3.61 -0.26
N ALA A 74 -6.40 2.83 0.13
CA ALA A 74 -7.72 2.92 -0.49
C ALA A 74 -8.54 4.15 -0.07
N VAL A 75 -8.23 4.80 1.07
CA VAL A 75 -9.10 5.83 1.67
C VAL A 75 -8.39 7.16 1.87
N CYS A 76 -7.09 7.15 2.19
CA CYS A 76 -6.35 8.35 2.58
C CYS A 76 -5.79 9.08 1.37
N GLN A 77 -5.89 10.42 1.39
CA GLN A 77 -5.25 11.32 0.44
C GLN A 77 -3.81 11.63 0.87
N GLN A 78 -3.56 11.64 2.18
CA GLN A 78 -2.23 11.82 2.78
C GLN A 78 -1.98 10.77 3.83
N VAL A 79 -0.74 10.31 3.90
CA VAL A 79 -0.27 9.31 4.85
C VAL A 79 0.90 9.87 5.63
N LEU A 80 0.87 9.66 6.94
CA LEU A 80 1.99 9.95 7.84
C LEU A 80 2.53 8.61 8.35
N ILE A 81 3.79 8.32 8.10
CA ILE A 81 4.45 7.11 8.59
C ILE A 81 5.23 7.46 9.85
N LEU A 82 4.87 6.79 10.94
CA LEU A 82 5.51 6.93 12.23
C LEU A 82 6.34 5.67 12.54
N SER A 83 7.58 5.85 12.97
CA SER A 83 8.43 4.77 13.45
C SER A 83 9.18 5.21 14.72
N LYS A 84 9.15 4.37 15.76
CA LYS A 84 9.83 4.65 17.05
C LYS A 84 9.53 6.06 17.60
N GLY A 85 8.26 6.51 17.49
CA GLY A 85 7.81 7.82 17.96
C GLY A 85 8.26 9.02 17.11
N ARG A 86 8.84 8.79 15.93
CA ARG A 86 9.27 9.84 14.99
C ARG A 86 8.48 9.76 13.69
N LEU A 87 8.21 10.92 13.11
CA LEU A 87 7.66 11.03 11.77
C LEU A 87 8.77 10.75 10.75
N VAL A 88 8.62 9.67 9.98
CA VAL A 88 9.64 9.24 9.00
C VAL A 88 9.28 9.59 7.57
N ALA A 89 7.99 9.72 7.26
CA ALA A 89 7.55 10.17 5.94
C ALA A 89 6.14 10.77 5.99
N VAL A 90 5.87 11.70 5.05
CA VAL A 90 4.56 12.31 4.81
C VAL A 90 4.39 12.47 3.31
N GLY A 91 3.24 12.10 2.78
CA GLY A 91 2.90 12.27 1.37
C GLY A 91 1.64 11.53 0.99
N SER A 92 1.22 11.64 -0.27
CA SER A 92 0.20 10.75 -0.80
C SER A 92 0.73 9.31 -0.91
N PRO A 93 -0.13 8.30 -0.96
CA PRO A 93 0.30 6.91 -1.20
C PRO A 93 1.20 6.77 -2.43
N GLU A 94 0.90 7.50 -3.50
CA GLU A 94 1.65 7.51 -4.75
C GLU A 94 3.03 8.15 -4.58
N GLU A 95 3.10 9.35 -3.99
CA GLU A 95 4.36 10.07 -3.72
C GLU A 95 5.30 9.26 -2.84
N LEU A 96 4.76 8.58 -1.82
CA LEU A 96 5.54 7.72 -0.94
C LEU A 96 6.12 6.52 -1.70
N GLY A 97 5.34 5.93 -2.61
CA GLY A 97 5.81 4.85 -3.50
C GLY A 97 6.97 5.28 -4.39
N GLU A 98 6.89 6.48 -4.96
CA GLU A 98 7.91 7.06 -5.84
C GLU A 98 9.19 7.47 -5.09
N THR A 99 9.05 8.02 -3.88
CA THR A 99 10.18 8.54 -3.08
C THR A 99 11.22 7.46 -2.76
N LEU A 100 10.79 6.22 -2.57
CA LEU A 100 11.69 5.12 -2.21
C LEU A 100 12.36 4.46 -3.40
N ASN A 101 11.87 4.68 -4.58
CA ASN A 101 12.48 4.16 -5.79
C ASN A 101 12.22 5.11 -6.97
N PRO A 102 13.20 5.96 -7.33
CA PRO A 102 13.09 6.81 -8.51
C PRO A 102 13.04 6.01 -9.82
N GLY A 103 13.14 4.69 -9.76
CA GLY A 103 13.02 3.77 -10.88
C GLY A 103 11.58 3.34 -11.14
N SER A 104 11.29 2.91 -12.36
CA SER A 104 10.02 2.28 -12.70
C SER A 104 10.09 0.77 -12.42
N ARG A 105 8.99 0.21 -11.92
CA ARG A 105 8.80 -1.24 -11.76
C ARG A 105 7.70 -1.69 -12.71
N LEU A 106 7.88 -2.82 -13.33
CA LEU A 106 6.88 -3.47 -14.15
C LEU A 106 6.70 -4.93 -13.73
N ARG A 107 5.49 -5.41 -13.90
CA ARG A 107 5.15 -6.82 -13.74
C ARG A 107 4.68 -7.37 -15.08
N ALA A 108 5.16 -8.55 -15.45
CA ALA A 108 4.79 -9.17 -16.70
C ALA A 108 4.61 -10.67 -16.55
N THR A 109 3.76 -11.23 -17.42
CA THR A 109 3.64 -12.67 -17.66
C THR A 109 3.92 -12.92 -19.13
N ALA A 110 4.85 -13.81 -19.40
CA ALA A 110 5.21 -14.21 -20.75
C ALA A 110 5.15 -15.73 -20.88
N GLN A 111 4.81 -16.22 -22.08
CA GLN A 111 4.90 -17.63 -22.43
C GLN A 111 6.25 -17.90 -23.09
N GLY A 112 7.00 -18.86 -22.55
CA GLY A 112 8.32 -19.22 -23.02
C GLY A 112 9.11 -20.02 -21.98
N GLU A 113 10.33 -20.37 -22.32
CA GLU A 113 11.27 -20.98 -21.38
C GLU A 113 11.77 -19.95 -20.39
N THR A 114 11.83 -20.30 -19.09
CA THR A 114 12.14 -19.38 -18.00
C THR A 114 13.45 -18.63 -18.21
N ASP A 115 14.52 -19.35 -18.56
CA ASP A 115 15.83 -18.73 -18.74
C ASP A 115 15.84 -17.79 -19.95
N THR A 116 15.16 -18.14 -21.04
CA THR A 116 15.02 -17.30 -22.23
C THR A 116 14.26 -16.01 -21.90
N VAL A 117 13.13 -16.09 -21.18
CA VAL A 117 12.33 -14.94 -20.77
C VAL A 117 13.17 -14.01 -19.89
N LEU A 118 13.81 -14.55 -18.84
CA LEU A 118 14.61 -13.72 -17.91
C LEU A 118 15.84 -13.12 -18.58
N ALA A 119 16.51 -13.83 -19.49
CA ALA A 119 17.64 -13.31 -20.23
C ALA A 119 17.23 -12.16 -21.17
N ALA A 120 16.11 -12.31 -21.89
CA ALA A 120 15.56 -11.26 -22.73
C ALA A 120 15.25 -9.98 -21.95
N VAL A 121 14.63 -10.09 -20.78
CA VAL A 121 14.30 -8.94 -19.94
C VAL A 121 15.56 -8.28 -19.38
N ARG A 122 16.54 -9.06 -18.92
CA ARG A 122 17.83 -8.54 -18.40
C ARG A 122 18.66 -7.82 -19.47
N SER A 123 18.47 -8.15 -20.74
CA SER A 123 19.16 -7.48 -21.85
C SER A 123 18.64 -6.06 -22.14
N VAL A 124 17.48 -5.69 -21.63
CA VAL A 124 16.87 -4.37 -21.85
C VAL A 124 17.68 -3.29 -21.14
N PRO A 125 18.18 -2.28 -21.86
CA PRO A 125 18.93 -1.19 -21.25
C PRO A 125 18.14 -0.46 -20.16
N GLY A 126 18.77 -0.28 -19.00
CA GLY A 126 18.16 0.40 -17.85
C GLY A 126 17.44 -0.52 -16.86
N ILE A 127 17.16 -1.78 -17.20
CA ILE A 127 16.72 -2.78 -16.22
C ILE A 127 17.91 -3.13 -15.32
N CYS A 128 17.70 -3.06 -14.01
CA CYS A 128 18.75 -3.33 -13.01
C CYS A 128 18.44 -4.56 -12.14
N ARG A 129 17.20 -4.97 -12.05
CA ARG A 129 16.76 -6.13 -11.27
C ARG A 129 15.62 -6.85 -11.98
N VAL A 130 15.66 -8.16 -11.99
CA VAL A 130 14.59 -9.02 -12.51
C VAL A 130 14.38 -10.15 -11.52
N GLU A 131 13.17 -10.26 -10.98
CA GLU A 131 12.76 -11.26 -10.01
C GLU A 131 11.70 -12.17 -10.61
N LEU A 132 11.92 -13.48 -10.51
CA LEU A 132 10.95 -14.49 -10.89
C LEU A 132 9.91 -14.64 -9.78
N GLU A 133 8.63 -14.47 -10.09
CA GLU A 133 7.54 -14.71 -9.13
C GLU A 133 7.00 -16.14 -9.24
N SER A 134 6.77 -16.60 -10.47
CA SER A 134 6.29 -17.96 -10.72
C SER A 134 6.67 -18.44 -12.11
N ALA A 135 6.83 -19.75 -12.26
CA ALA A 135 6.98 -20.42 -13.55
C ALA A 135 6.16 -21.71 -13.49
N ALA A 136 5.08 -21.77 -14.28
CA ALA A 136 4.20 -22.92 -14.38
C ALA A 136 3.56 -22.98 -15.77
N ASP A 137 3.36 -24.17 -16.30
CA ASP A 137 2.66 -24.43 -17.58
C ASP A 137 3.23 -23.63 -18.76
N GLY A 138 4.55 -23.40 -18.79
CA GLY A 138 5.20 -22.60 -19.82
C GLY A 138 4.94 -21.11 -19.71
N GLN A 139 4.29 -20.64 -18.65
CA GLN A 139 4.12 -19.23 -18.33
C GLN A 139 5.09 -18.81 -17.24
N VAL A 140 5.73 -17.68 -17.45
CA VAL A 140 6.71 -17.08 -16.54
C VAL A 140 6.20 -15.71 -16.11
N THR A 141 5.93 -15.55 -14.82
CA THR A 141 5.57 -14.26 -14.23
C THR A 141 6.77 -13.70 -13.48
N PHE A 142 7.10 -12.47 -13.77
CA PHE A 142 8.26 -11.79 -13.20
C PHE A 142 8.00 -10.31 -12.96
N THR A 143 8.80 -9.71 -12.08
CA THR A 143 8.92 -8.26 -11.94
C THR A 143 10.28 -7.80 -12.44
N ALA A 144 10.32 -6.60 -13.02
CA ALA A 144 11.57 -5.98 -13.45
C ALA A 144 11.59 -4.51 -12.98
N GLU A 145 12.74 -4.10 -12.44
CA GLU A 145 12.98 -2.75 -11.94
C GLU A 145 14.01 -2.04 -12.83
N SER A 146 13.78 -0.74 -13.08
CA SER A 146 14.74 0.13 -13.76
C SER A 146 15.39 1.11 -12.79
N LYS A 147 16.54 1.66 -13.17
CA LYS A 147 17.26 2.67 -12.36
C LYS A 147 16.64 4.06 -12.43
N ASP A 148 15.83 4.31 -13.43
CA ASP A 148 15.20 5.58 -13.71
C ASP A 148 13.67 5.43 -13.84
N ALA A 149 12.94 6.52 -13.83
CA ALA A 149 11.47 6.53 -13.97
C ALA A 149 10.99 6.27 -15.41
N ALA A 150 11.88 5.93 -16.35
CA ALA A 150 11.47 5.70 -17.73
C ALA A 150 10.64 4.43 -17.88
N ASP A 151 9.51 4.55 -18.56
CA ASP A 151 8.65 3.40 -18.87
C ASP A 151 9.36 2.44 -19.84
N ARG A 152 9.69 1.25 -19.35
CA ARG A 152 10.38 0.21 -20.10
C ARG A 152 9.45 -0.85 -20.70
N ARG A 153 8.12 -0.71 -20.53
CA ARG A 153 7.17 -1.73 -21.01
C ARG A 153 7.33 -2.02 -22.49
N ALA A 154 7.42 -0.98 -23.33
CA ALA A 154 7.60 -1.18 -24.77
C ALA A 154 8.91 -1.89 -25.12
N ALA A 155 10.01 -1.56 -24.43
CA ALA A 155 11.30 -2.19 -24.65
C ALA A 155 11.31 -3.66 -24.19
N VAL A 156 10.73 -3.96 -23.02
CA VAL A 156 10.59 -5.32 -22.50
C VAL A 156 9.71 -6.16 -23.41
N SER A 157 8.56 -5.62 -23.86
CA SER A 157 7.68 -6.35 -24.80
C SER A 157 8.41 -6.71 -26.10
N ARG A 158 9.19 -5.78 -26.65
CA ARG A 158 9.99 -6.03 -27.87
C ARG A 158 11.04 -7.11 -27.64
N ALA A 159 11.83 -7.01 -26.58
CA ALA A 159 12.88 -7.98 -26.26
C ALA A 159 12.30 -9.39 -26.09
N LEU A 160 11.17 -9.54 -25.42
CA LEU A 160 10.48 -10.83 -25.27
C LEU A 160 10.02 -11.37 -26.63
N THR A 161 9.43 -10.53 -27.48
CA THR A 161 8.96 -10.95 -28.81
C THR A 161 10.13 -11.36 -29.71
N GLU A 162 11.25 -10.62 -29.70
CA GLU A 162 12.46 -10.94 -30.43
C GLU A 162 13.11 -12.25 -29.95
N ALA A 163 12.97 -12.58 -28.67
CA ALA A 163 13.40 -13.87 -28.11
C ALA A 163 12.43 -15.03 -28.37
N GLY A 164 11.36 -14.81 -29.15
CA GLY A 164 10.37 -15.83 -29.46
C GLY A 164 9.37 -16.10 -28.34
N CYS A 165 9.29 -15.25 -27.32
CA CYS A 165 8.35 -15.35 -26.22
C CYS A 165 7.07 -14.55 -26.50
N THR A 166 5.92 -15.07 -26.05
CA THR A 166 4.65 -14.35 -26.19
C THR A 166 4.33 -13.60 -24.90
N VAL A 167 4.09 -12.29 -24.98
CA VAL A 167 3.67 -11.46 -23.84
C VAL A 167 2.18 -11.67 -23.59
N LEU A 168 1.83 -12.17 -22.40
CA LEU A 168 0.45 -12.41 -21.99
C LEU A 168 -0.11 -11.24 -21.17
N ALA A 169 0.73 -10.64 -20.32
CA ALA A 169 0.39 -9.46 -19.54
C ALA A 169 1.64 -8.61 -19.32
N LEU A 170 1.45 -7.29 -19.29
CA LEU A 170 2.53 -6.33 -19.01
C LEU A 170 1.93 -5.05 -18.44
N ALA A 171 2.23 -4.74 -17.18
CA ALA A 171 1.73 -3.57 -16.49
C ALA A 171 2.85 -2.85 -15.75
N ALA A 172 2.71 -1.53 -15.62
CA ALA A 172 3.49 -0.80 -14.63
C ALA A 172 2.98 -1.17 -13.23
N GLU A 173 3.88 -1.32 -12.29
CA GLU A 173 3.58 -1.66 -10.91
C GLU A 173 4.17 -0.61 -9.98
N ASN A 174 3.33 -0.01 -9.16
CA ASN A 174 3.78 0.87 -8.09
C ASN A 174 4.08 0.02 -6.86
N ARG A 175 5.08 0.43 -6.08
CA ARG A 175 5.33 -0.22 -4.79
C ARG A 175 4.12 -0.07 -3.88
N SER A 176 3.82 -1.13 -3.15
CA SER A 176 2.80 -1.08 -2.12
C SER A 176 3.26 -0.22 -0.94
N LEU A 177 2.32 0.35 -0.19
CA LEU A 177 2.67 1.06 1.06
C LEU A 177 3.35 0.13 2.07
N GLU A 178 3.11 -1.19 2.00
CA GLU A 178 3.80 -2.18 2.82
C GLU A 178 5.31 -2.21 2.54
N GLU A 179 5.71 -2.23 1.27
CA GLU A 179 7.13 -2.19 0.87
C GLU A 179 7.76 -0.85 1.25
N VAL A 180 7.01 0.25 1.10
CA VAL A 180 7.42 1.59 1.54
C VAL A 180 7.66 1.63 3.04
N PHE A 181 6.71 1.13 3.82
CA PHE A 181 6.78 1.11 5.28
C PHE A 181 7.98 0.30 5.76
N LEU A 182 8.18 -0.92 5.24
CA LEU A 182 9.31 -1.77 5.59
C LEU A 182 10.65 -1.09 5.28
N ALA A 183 10.80 -0.55 4.08
CA ALA A 183 12.03 0.11 3.66
C ALA A 183 12.37 1.35 4.51
N LEU A 184 11.38 2.10 4.99
CA LEU A 184 11.58 3.27 5.85
C LEU A 184 11.85 2.90 7.31
N THR A 185 11.21 1.84 7.81
CA THR A 185 11.37 1.42 9.20
C THR A 185 12.66 0.64 9.44
N GLU A 186 13.13 -0.14 8.45
CA GLU A 186 14.43 -0.85 8.51
C GLU A 186 15.63 0.11 8.42
N LYS A 187 15.50 1.20 7.67
CA LYS A 187 16.57 2.21 7.51
C LYS A 187 16.71 3.17 8.69
N THR A 188 15.80 3.13 9.68
CA THR A 188 15.90 3.98 10.86
C THR A 188 16.86 3.34 11.86
N PRO A 189 18.15 3.78 11.96
CA PRO A 189 19.10 3.21 12.92
C PRO A 189 18.60 3.42 14.34
N GLU A 190 18.86 2.45 15.21
CA GLU A 190 18.75 2.59 16.65
C GLU A 190 19.75 3.66 17.11
N GLN A 191 19.32 4.92 17.19
CA GLN A 191 20.06 5.89 17.97
C GLN A 191 19.71 5.65 19.43
N GLU A 192 20.74 5.28 20.19
CA GLU A 192 20.75 5.12 21.63
C GLU A 192 19.91 6.21 22.30
N ALA A 193 19.03 5.79 23.21
CA ALA A 193 18.38 6.69 24.14
C ALA A 193 19.46 7.51 24.84
N PRO A 194 19.29 8.83 25.03
CA PRO A 194 20.23 9.61 25.83
C PRO A 194 20.27 8.99 27.23
N ALA A 195 21.45 8.57 27.65
CA ALA A 195 21.70 8.10 29.00
C ALA A 195 21.15 9.14 29.98
N GLU A 196 20.19 8.74 30.81
CA GLU A 196 19.73 9.54 31.91
C GLU A 196 20.97 9.89 32.76
N GLY A 197 21.32 11.17 32.76
CA GLY A 197 22.43 11.67 33.56
C GLY A 197 22.13 11.43 35.01
N GLU A 198 23.02 10.68 35.66
CA GLU A 198 23.14 10.61 37.11
C GLU A 198 23.30 12.02 37.65
N GLY A 199 22.21 12.54 38.22
CA GLY A 199 22.21 13.76 39.00
C GLY A 199 22.58 13.45 40.45
N LYS A 200 23.73 13.94 40.86
CA LYS A 200 24.11 14.04 42.25
C LYS A 200 23.16 14.91 43.04
#